data_6cbcc93642275223ea8171c0fa333dd3
#
_entry.id   6cbcc93642275223ea8171c0fa333dd3
#
_cell.length_a   1.000
_cell.length_b   1.000
_cell.length_c   1.000
_cell.angle_alpha   90.00
_cell.angle_beta   90.00
_cell.angle_gamma   90.00
#
_symmetry.space_group_name_H-M   'P 1'
#
loop_
_entity.id
_entity.type
_entity.pdbx_description
1 polymer ?
#
loop_
_entity_poly.entity_id
_entity_poly.type
_entity_poly.pdbx_seq_one_letter_code
_entity_poly.pdbx_strand_id
1 'polypeptide(L)'
;MKDQESFYDHVRAGESKLNDLESEIMRYIIELRDDIDDVTLKSVAERFFVAPNTIVRLAHKLGFSGFTELKQSYSASLDRNRFTIEALPLDTQLVQTKDLLNDRVIDSVVSLIQDASHIVFFCSGFSKYPCLEMAEKLKIMG
;
A
#
# COMPACT_ATOMS: atom_id res chain seq x y z
N MET A 1 3.68 12.75 -21.24
CA MET A 1 4.36 12.30 -20.00
C MET A 1 4.06 10.82 -19.88
N LYS A 2 5.05 9.94 -19.92
CA LYS A 2 4.83 8.52 -19.63
C LYS A 2 4.39 8.42 -18.17
N ASP A 3 3.22 7.84 -17.92
CA ASP A 3 2.79 7.46 -16.58
C ASP A 3 3.88 6.55 -16.01
N GLN A 4 4.63 7.05 -15.03
CA GLN A 4 5.66 6.28 -14.37
C GLN A 4 4.92 5.36 -13.42
N GLU A 5 4.81 4.08 -13.77
CA GLU A 5 4.20 3.06 -12.93
C GLU A 5 4.75 3.17 -11.50
N SER A 6 3.85 3.21 -10.55
CA SER A 6 4.20 3.36 -9.13
C SER A 6 4.82 2.04 -8.63
N PHE A 7 5.65 2.10 -7.60
CA PHE A 7 6.16 0.90 -6.92
C PHE A 7 5.05 -0.12 -6.62
N TYR A 8 3.92 0.35 -6.13
CA TYR A 8 2.79 -0.51 -5.78
C TYR A 8 2.10 -1.13 -7.00
N ASP A 9 2.13 -0.49 -8.16
CA ASP A 9 1.62 -1.07 -9.41
C ASP A 9 2.48 -2.25 -9.86
N HIS A 10 3.80 -2.11 -9.78
CA HIS A 10 4.75 -3.20 -10.03
C HIS A 10 4.55 -4.38 -9.08
N VAL A 11 4.43 -4.11 -7.77
CA VAL A 11 4.19 -5.15 -6.76
C VAL A 11 2.89 -5.88 -7.03
N ARG A 12 1.79 -5.15 -7.28
CA ARG A 12 0.48 -5.74 -7.59
C ARG A 12 0.51 -6.60 -8.86
N ALA A 13 1.16 -6.12 -9.93
CA ALA A 13 1.27 -6.86 -11.19
C ALA A 13 2.15 -8.12 -11.08
N GLY A 14 3.10 -8.12 -10.15
CA GLY A 14 4.03 -9.23 -9.93
C GLY A 14 3.64 -10.20 -8.82
N GLU A 15 2.70 -9.85 -7.95
CA GLU A 15 2.35 -10.60 -6.73
C GLU A 15 2.03 -12.08 -7.00
N SER A 16 1.27 -12.36 -8.05
CA SER A 16 0.91 -13.74 -8.44
C SER A 16 2.09 -14.61 -8.91
N LYS A 17 3.26 -14.02 -9.16
CA LYS A 17 4.48 -14.70 -9.60
C LYS A 17 5.42 -15.03 -8.44
N LEU A 18 5.12 -14.53 -7.23
CA LEU A 18 5.93 -14.72 -6.04
C LEU A 18 5.56 -16.03 -5.35
N ASN A 19 6.57 -16.72 -4.84
CA ASN A 19 6.35 -17.80 -3.89
C ASN A 19 6.24 -17.26 -2.44
N ASP A 20 5.91 -18.12 -1.47
CA ASP A 20 5.69 -17.74 -0.09
C ASP A 20 6.89 -16.99 0.53
N LEU A 21 8.10 -17.48 0.29
CA LEU A 21 9.33 -16.84 0.78
C LEU A 21 9.56 -15.48 0.13
N GLU A 22 9.36 -15.37 -1.18
CA GLU A 22 9.49 -14.11 -1.91
C GLU A 22 8.44 -13.08 -1.43
N SER A 23 7.23 -13.52 -1.13
CA SER A 23 6.17 -12.68 -0.55
C SER A 23 6.53 -12.20 0.86
N GLU A 24 7.16 -13.07 1.66
CA GLU A 24 7.64 -12.71 3.00
C GLU A 24 8.78 -11.69 2.92
N ILE A 25 9.73 -11.85 2.00
CA ILE A 25 10.80 -10.89 1.74
C ILE A 25 10.22 -9.53 1.32
N MET A 26 9.23 -9.51 0.42
CA MET A 26 8.57 -8.26 0.00
C MET A 26 7.85 -7.57 1.13
N ARG A 27 7.13 -8.32 1.97
CA ARG A 27 6.47 -7.77 3.16
C ARG A 27 7.48 -7.11 4.09
N TYR A 28 8.61 -7.78 4.37
CA TYR A 28 9.69 -7.22 5.16
C TYR A 28 10.24 -5.91 4.56
N ILE A 29 10.49 -5.86 3.24
CA ILE A 29 10.96 -4.65 2.56
C ILE A 29 9.96 -3.50 2.74
N ILE A 30 8.66 -3.77 2.63
CA ILE A 30 7.60 -2.76 2.82
C ILE A 30 7.51 -2.31 4.29
N GLU A 31 7.76 -3.18 5.25
CA GLU A 31 7.75 -2.87 6.68
C GLU A 31 8.92 -1.99 7.12
N LEU A 32 10.04 -1.99 6.38
CA LEU A 32 11.21 -1.15 6.68
C LEU A 32 10.92 0.35 6.61
N ARG A 33 10.00 0.77 5.77
CA ARG A 33 9.66 2.19 5.58
C ARG A 33 10.91 3.07 5.40
N ASP A 34 11.14 4.00 6.32
CA ASP A 34 12.24 4.97 6.28
C ASP A 34 13.63 4.33 6.42
N ASP A 35 13.71 3.15 7.03
CA ASP A 35 14.96 2.41 7.20
C ASP A 35 15.41 1.71 5.91
N ILE A 36 14.62 1.78 4.83
CA ILE A 36 14.92 1.10 3.56
C ILE A 36 16.25 1.55 2.95
N ASP A 37 16.63 2.83 3.14
CA ASP A 37 17.85 3.37 2.55
C ASP A 37 19.14 2.81 3.17
N ASP A 38 19.07 2.32 4.40
CA ASP A 38 20.19 1.69 5.11
C ASP A 38 20.31 0.19 4.80
N VAL A 39 19.32 -0.39 4.13
CA VAL A 39 19.28 -1.83 3.87
C VAL A 39 20.01 -2.18 2.58
N THR A 40 20.86 -3.20 2.68
CA THR A 40 21.64 -3.71 1.55
C THR A 40 21.09 -5.04 1.03
N LEU A 41 21.37 -5.35 -0.23
CA LEU A 41 21.06 -6.66 -0.82
C LEU A 41 21.57 -7.81 0.07
N LYS A 42 22.79 -7.64 0.60
CA LYS A 42 23.45 -8.65 1.44
C LYS A 42 22.72 -8.83 2.76
N SER A 43 22.33 -7.74 3.44
CA SER A 43 21.62 -7.82 4.72
C SER A 43 20.25 -8.49 4.59
N VAL A 44 19.51 -8.24 3.48
CA VAL A 44 18.25 -8.93 3.21
C VAL A 44 18.49 -10.43 2.96
N ALA A 45 19.49 -10.77 2.16
CA ALA A 45 19.82 -12.16 1.85
C ALA A 45 20.22 -12.94 3.10
N GLU A 46 21.04 -12.34 3.98
CA GLU A 46 21.46 -12.93 5.26
C GLU A 46 20.27 -13.13 6.22
N ARG A 47 19.37 -12.14 6.30
CA ARG A 47 18.18 -12.23 7.17
C ARG A 47 17.26 -13.40 6.81
N PHE A 48 17.08 -13.66 5.53
CA PHE A 48 16.22 -14.74 5.05
C PHE A 48 16.96 -16.05 4.70
N PHE A 49 18.26 -16.10 5.01
CA PHE A 49 19.12 -17.26 4.72
C PHE A 49 19.08 -17.70 3.25
N VAL A 50 19.06 -16.74 2.33
CA VAL A 50 19.03 -16.98 0.88
C VAL A 50 20.26 -16.43 0.18
N ALA A 51 20.54 -16.92 -1.03
CA ALA A 51 21.58 -16.34 -1.86
C ALA A 51 21.18 -14.92 -2.32
N PRO A 52 22.10 -13.95 -2.40
CA PRO A 52 21.80 -12.60 -2.91
C PRO A 52 21.11 -12.59 -4.26
N ASN A 53 21.42 -13.53 -5.13
CA ASN A 53 20.77 -13.67 -6.43
C ASN A 53 19.26 -13.98 -6.34
N THR A 54 18.79 -14.56 -5.25
CA THR A 54 17.35 -14.79 -4.99
C THR A 54 16.63 -13.45 -4.88
N ILE A 55 17.22 -12.48 -4.17
CA ILE A 55 16.65 -11.13 -4.02
C ILE A 55 16.64 -10.37 -5.36
N VAL A 56 17.70 -10.54 -6.18
CA VAL A 56 17.76 -9.95 -7.51
C VAL A 56 16.67 -10.53 -8.43
N ARG A 57 16.47 -11.84 -8.37
CA ARG A 57 15.40 -12.51 -9.15
C ARG A 57 14.00 -12.07 -8.70
N LEU A 58 13.79 -11.88 -7.41
CA LEU A 58 12.56 -11.31 -6.87
C LEU A 58 12.29 -9.92 -7.48
N ALA A 59 13.29 -9.02 -7.47
CA ALA A 59 13.15 -7.71 -8.08
C ALA A 59 12.79 -7.80 -9.59
N HIS A 60 13.43 -8.71 -10.34
CA HIS A 60 13.11 -8.94 -11.76
C HIS A 60 11.68 -9.45 -11.97
N LYS A 61 11.16 -10.33 -11.11
CA LYS A 61 9.77 -10.81 -11.19
C LYS A 61 8.75 -9.68 -11.04
N LEU A 62 9.11 -8.66 -10.27
CA LEU A 62 8.31 -7.46 -10.07
C LEU A 62 8.53 -6.39 -11.15
N GLY A 63 9.40 -6.65 -12.14
CA GLY A 63 9.65 -5.74 -13.25
C GLY A 63 10.75 -4.72 -13.01
N PHE A 64 11.50 -4.81 -11.91
CA PHE A 64 12.66 -3.96 -11.63
C PHE A 64 13.93 -4.57 -12.24
N SER A 65 14.89 -3.74 -12.63
CA SER A 65 16.19 -4.21 -13.15
C SER A 65 17.10 -4.86 -12.09
N GLY A 66 16.74 -4.71 -10.81
CA GLY A 66 17.44 -5.29 -9.67
C GLY A 66 17.01 -4.69 -8.35
N PHE A 67 17.65 -5.14 -7.26
CA PHE A 67 17.32 -4.70 -5.90
C PHE A 67 17.49 -3.19 -5.68
N THR A 68 18.50 -2.57 -6.31
CA THR A 68 18.75 -1.12 -6.19
C THR A 68 17.58 -0.30 -6.75
N GLU A 69 17.08 -0.65 -7.93
CA GLU A 69 15.93 0.03 -8.51
C GLU A 69 14.65 -0.22 -7.70
N LEU A 70 14.41 -1.45 -7.25
CA LEU A 70 13.29 -1.77 -6.37
C LEU A 70 13.33 -0.88 -5.11
N LYS A 71 14.48 -0.79 -4.45
CA LYS A 71 14.69 0.04 -3.26
C LYS A 71 14.44 1.52 -3.52
N GLN A 72 15.02 2.06 -4.59
CA GLN A 72 14.85 3.46 -4.99
C GLN A 72 13.39 3.78 -5.34
N SER A 73 12.70 2.89 -6.06
CA SER A 73 11.29 3.05 -6.39
C SER A 73 10.41 3.04 -5.14
N TYR A 74 10.75 2.21 -4.15
CA TYR A 74 10.05 2.17 -2.86
C TYR A 74 10.29 3.43 -2.05
N SER A 75 11.55 3.84 -1.85
CA SER A 75 11.92 5.08 -1.15
C SER A 75 11.24 6.31 -1.78
N ALA A 76 11.26 6.44 -3.12
CA ALA A 76 10.56 7.50 -3.82
C ALA A 76 9.02 7.45 -3.66
N SER A 77 8.45 6.28 -3.41
CA SER A 77 7.01 6.15 -3.12
C SER A 77 6.65 6.64 -1.72
N LEU A 78 7.55 6.45 -0.76
CA LEU A 78 7.40 6.98 0.61
C LEU A 78 7.50 8.49 0.62
N ASP A 79 8.48 9.07 -0.07
CA ASP A 79 8.65 10.53 -0.19
C ASP A 79 7.44 11.20 -0.84
N ARG A 80 6.88 10.62 -1.90
CA ARG A 80 5.65 11.13 -2.52
C ARG A 80 4.49 11.17 -1.53
N ASN A 81 4.31 10.13 -0.74
CA ASN A 81 3.28 10.07 0.29
C ASN A 81 3.53 11.09 1.42
N ARG A 82 4.79 11.30 1.82
CA ARG A 82 5.16 12.34 2.80
C ARG A 82 4.86 13.73 2.28
N PHE A 83 5.32 14.05 1.07
CA PHE A 83 5.08 15.38 0.47
C PHE A 83 3.58 15.71 0.35
N THR A 84 2.74 14.71 0.09
CA THR A 84 1.30 14.93 -0.05
C THR A 84 0.62 15.15 1.31
N ILE A 85 1.13 14.54 2.38
CA ILE A 85 0.51 14.62 3.72
C ILE A 85 1.08 15.77 4.56
N GLU A 86 2.39 16.03 4.49
CA GLU A 86 3.06 17.05 5.33
C GLU A 86 3.02 18.47 4.73
N ALA A 87 2.83 18.60 3.41
CA ALA A 87 2.92 19.88 2.72
C ALA A 87 1.63 20.71 2.69
N LEU A 88 0.48 20.11 3.03
CA LEU A 88 -0.81 20.82 2.99
C LEU A 88 -1.32 21.08 4.39
N PRO A 89 -1.73 22.32 4.71
CA PRO A 89 -2.48 22.61 5.93
C PRO A 89 -3.71 21.72 6.06
N LEU A 90 -4.09 21.35 7.28
CA LEU A 90 -5.21 20.43 7.53
C LEU A 90 -6.53 20.88 6.88
N ASP A 91 -6.81 22.18 6.91
CA ASP A 91 -7.95 22.78 6.23
C ASP A 91 -7.95 22.54 4.72
N THR A 92 -6.80 22.62 4.07
CA THR A 92 -6.64 22.32 2.65
C THR A 92 -6.84 20.85 2.36
N GLN A 93 -6.34 19.96 3.22
CA GLN A 93 -6.56 18.52 3.09
C GLN A 93 -8.05 18.16 3.22
N LEU A 94 -8.75 18.79 4.18
CA LEU A 94 -10.18 18.59 4.38
C LEU A 94 -11.01 19.07 3.18
N VAL A 95 -10.67 20.24 2.61
CA VAL A 95 -11.32 20.76 1.40
C VAL A 95 -11.12 19.80 0.23
N GLN A 96 -9.89 19.37 -0.04
CA GLN A 96 -9.60 18.42 -1.10
C GLN A 96 -10.32 17.07 -0.91
N THR A 97 -10.37 16.56 0.31
CA THR A 97 -11.12 15.34 0.62
C THR A 97 -12.62 15.52 0.35
N LYS A 98 -13.18 16.67 0.74
CA LYS A 98 -14.57 17.01 0.47
C LYS A 98 -14.86 17.09 -1.03
N ASP A 99 -13.97 17.67 -1.81
CA ASP A 99 -14.13 17.81 -3.27
C ASP A 99 -14.09 16.45 -4.00
N LEU A 100 -13.42 15.44 -3.42
CA LEU A 100 -13.45 14.07 -3.91
C LEU A 100 -14.77 13.34 -3.61
N LEU A 101 -15.50 13.78 -2.59
CA LEU A 101 -16.82 13.24 -2.21
C LEU A 101 -17.90 13.92 -3.05
N ASN A 102 -18.23 13.35 -4.19
CA ASN A 102 -19.35 13.81 -5.01
C ASN A 102 -20.55 12.85 -4.85
N ASP A 103 -21.76 13.39 -5.09
CA ASP A 103 -23.02 12.67 -4.86
C ASP A 103 -23.07 11.33 -5.64
N ARG A 104 -22.51 11.26 -6.85
CA ARG A 104 -22.49 10.03 -7.65
C ARG A 104 -21.67 8.92 -7.02
N VAL A 105 -20.52 9.27 -6.43
CA VAL A 105 -19.65 8.32 -5.72
C VAL A 105 -20.36 7.85 -4.46
N ILE A 106 -20.95 8.77 -3.72
CA ILE A 106 -21.73 8.46 -2.49
C ILE A 106 -22.88 7.53 -2.83
N ASP A 107 -23.70 7.84 -3.82
CA ASP A 107 -24.83 7.02 -4.25
C ASP A 107 -24.39 5.62 -4.69
N SER A 108 -23.27 5.52 -5.42
CA SER A 108 -22.70 4.23 -5.81
C SER A 108 -22.27 3.39 -4.61
N VAL A 109 -21.62 3.99 -3.63
CA VAL A 109 -21.19 3.30 -2.39
C VAL A 109 -22.41 2.89 -1.56
N VAL A 110 -23.40 3.76 -1.42
CA VAL A 110 -24.66 3.45 -0.72
C VAL A 110 -25.37 2.26 -1.35
N SER A 111 -25.49 2.25 -2.69
CA SER A 111 -26.11 1.12 -3.41
C SER A 111 -25.34 -0.18 -3.18
N LEU A 112 -24.01 -0.15 -3.24
CA LEU A 112 -23.18 -1.32 -2.96
C LEU A 112 -23.36 -1.85 -1.53
N ILE A 113 -23.48 -0.97 -0.56
CA ILE A 113 -23.73 -1.34 0.84
C ILE A 113 -25.12 -1.96 1.00
N GLN A 114 -26.14 -1.38 0.36
CA GLN A 114 -27.52 -1.87 0.43
C GLN A 114 -27.71 -3.24 -0.24
N ASP A 115 -26.97 -3.49 -1.34
CA ASP A 115 -27.04 -4.76 -2.08
C ASP A 115 -26.15 -5.85 -1.49
N ALA A 116 -25.27 -5.52 -0.53
CA ALA A 116 -24.32 -6.45 0.04
C ALA A 116 -24.99 -7.39 1.05
N SER A 117 -24.83 -8.70 0.87
CA SER A 117 -25.25 -9.70 1.86
C SER A 117 -24.36 -9.72 3.12
N HIS A 118 -23.10 -9.26 3.00
CA HIS A 118 -22.13 -9.20 4.10
C HIS A 118 -21.20 -8.01 3.88
N ILE A 119 -20.90 -7.29 4.97
CA ILE A 119 -19.93 -6.20 4.98
C ILE A 119 -18.83 -6.55 5.98
N VAL A 120 -17.58 -6.53 5.53
CA VAL A 120 -16.42 -6.84 6.35
C VAL A 120 -15.52 -5.61 6.48
N PHE A 121 -15.21 -5.23 7.71
CA PHE A 121 -14.31 -4.11 8.00
C PHE A 121 -12.93 -4.63 8.38
N PHE A 122 -11.92 -4.19 7.63
CA PHE A 122 -10.52 -4.42 7.98
C PHE A 122 -9.93 -3.14 8.57
N CYS A 123 -9.40 -3.23 9.78
CA CYS A 123 -8.83 -2.08 10.46
C CYS A 123 -7.64 -2.49 11.33
N SER A 124 -6.71 -1.55 11.54
CA SER A 124 -5.60 -1.71 12.47
C SER A 124 -5.37 -0.42 13.26
N GLY A 125 -4.83 -0.56 14.49
CA GLY A 125 -4.56 0.59 15.35
C GLY A 125 -5.81 1.42 15.64
N PHE A 126 -5.68 2.74 15.53
CA PHE A 126 -6.75 3.69 15.86
C PHE A 126 -7.92 3.67 14.87
N SER A 127 -7.75 3.15 13.66
CA SER A 127 -8.85 3.02 12.68
C SER A 127 -9.93 2.03 13.12
N LYS A 128 -9.68 1.24 14.16
CA LYS A 128 -10.66 0.36 14.78
C LYS A 128 -11.92 1.11 15.26
N TYR A 129 -11.77 2.29 15.84
CA TYR A 129 -12.89 3.03 16.41
C TYR A 129 -13.90 3.49 15.37
N PRO A 130 -13.53 4.19 14.28
CA PRO A 130 -14.49 4.55 13.24
C PRO A 130 -15.08 3.32 12.52
N CYS A 131 -14.34 2.22 12.36
CA CYS A 131 -14.88 0.98 11.79
C CYS A 131 -15.97 0.37 12.70
N LEU A 132 -15.78 0.34 14.01
CA LEU A 132 -16.79 -0.15 14.96
C LEU A 132 -18.03 0.74 14.93
N GLU A 133 -17.86 2.05 14.95
CA GLU A 133 -18.98 3.01 14.88
C GLU A 133 -19.77 2.82 13.59
N MET A 134 -19.11 2.67 12.46
CA MET A 134 -19.77 2.42 11.18
C MET A 134 -20.53 1.09 11.17
N ALA A 135 -19.93 0.02 11.71
CA ALA A 135 -20.59 -1.28 11.82
C ALA A 135 -21.86 -1.22 12.67
N GLU A 136 -21.82 -0.52 13.79
CA GLU A 136 -23.00 -0.34 14.66
C GLU A 136 -24.10 0.49 13.97
N LYS A 137 -23.73 1.57 13.27
CA LYS A 137 -24.69 2.39 12.50
C LYS A 137 -25.38 1.57 11.40
N LEU A 138 -24.63 0.77 10.66
CA LEU A 138 -25.19 -0.08 9.59
C LEU A 138 -26.13 -1.15 10.16
N LYS A 139 -25.86 -1.73 11.32
CA LYS A 139 -26.78 -2.67 12.00
C LYS A 139 -28.11 -2.04 12.42
N ILE A 140 -28.11 -0.76 12.78
CA ILE A 140 -29.32 -0.04 13.18
C ILE A 140 -30.19 0.32 11.97
N MET A 141 -29.56 0.51 10.80
CA MET A 141 -30.25 0.94 9.57
C MET A 141 -30.80 -0.22 8.74
N GLY A 142 -30.35 -1.44 8.95
CA GLY A 142 -30.75 -2.66 8.24
C GLY A 142 -31.43 -3.66 9.08
#